data_a3ebf92334a39f5ab7665a1c5692e9b9
#
_entry.id   a3ebf92334a39f5ab7665a1c5692e9b9
#
_cell.length_a   1.000
_cell.length_b   1.000
_cell.length_c   1.000
_cell.angle_alpha   90.00
_cell.angle_beta   90.00
_cell.angle_gamma   90.00
#
_symmetry.space_group_name_H-M   'P 1'
#
loop_
_entity.id
_entity.type
_entity.pdbx_description
1 polymer ?
#
loop_
_entity_poly.entity_id
_entity_poly.type
_entity_poly.pdbx_seq_one_letter_code
_entity_poly.pdbx_strand_id
1 'polypeptide(L)'
;EYKMFSNYVEIDSLSILLRFDNNTKTILKDNIGEPYDEDRVHYTYKGYSKNINSFIVESNAYEDCSFFLYSKETGVQKEIDNIPHISTKGQLLFTYVHTPFAENDSLPNVYLYLVNKNIELIAKITTKKEIKEYFWKDEHTIFFKFFDHQVNGIKIITQR
;
A
#
# COMPACT_ATOMS: atom_id res chain seq x y z
N GLU A 1 -13.91 -13.50 3.48
CA GLU A 1 -12.98 -13.10 2.42
C GLU A 1 -12.24 -14.29 1.83
N TYR A 2 -11.65 -15.15 2.65
CA TYR A 2 -10.94 -16.37 2.19
C TYR A 2 -11.76 -17.28 1.26
N LYS A 3 -13.06 -17.46 1.50
CA LYS A 3 -13.92 -18.28 0.63
C LYS A 3 -14.20 -17.68 -0.75
N MET A 4 -14.16 -16.37 -0.90
CA MET A 4 -14.43 -15.70 -2.19
C MET A 4 -13.22 -15.71 -3.14
N PHE A 5 -12.00 -15.83 -2.62
CA PHE A 5 -10.76 -15.75 -3.39
C PHE A 5 -9.93 -17.02 -3.37
N SER A 6 -10.47 -18.16 -2.90
CA SER A 6 -9.76 -19.43 -2.83
C SER A 6 -9.18 -19.93 -4.19
N ASN A 7 -9.74 -19.47 -5.30
CA ASN A 7 -9.22 -19.78 -6.63
C ASN A 7 -8.06 -18.87 -7.06
N TYR A 8 -7.87 -17.71 -6.39
CA TYR A 8 -6.89 -16.71 -6.74
C TYR A 8 -5.72 -16.64 -5.79
N VAL A 9 -5.93 -16.99 -4.52
CA VAL A 9 -4.92 -16.87 -3.46
C VAL A 9 -4.82 -18.18 -2.71
N GLU A 10 -3.61 -18.75 -2.68
CA GLU A 10 -3.24 -19.86 -1.80
C GLU A 10 -2.11 -19.39 -0.89
N ILE A 11 -2.24 -19.68 0.39
CA ILE A 11 -1.25 -19.32 1.40
C ILE A 11 -0.87 -20.59 2.12
N ASP A 12 0.41 -20.89 2.13
CA ASP A 12 1.00 -21.91 3.00
C ASP A 12 1.93 -21.26 4.05
N SER A 13 2.68 -22.08 4.78
CA SER A 13 3.55 -21.61 5.86
C SER A 13 4.70 -20.69 5.41
N LEU A 14 5.11 -20.77 4.15
CA LEU A 14 6.32 -20.13 3.61
C LEU A 14 6.09 -19.50 2.24
N SER A 15 4.87 -19.46 1.75
CA SER A 15 4.61 -18.86 0.44
C SER A 15 3.19 -18.38 0.25
N ILE A 16 3.05 -17.40 -0.65
CA ILE A 16 1.78 -16.91 -1.16
C ILE A 16 1.77 -17.12 -2.66
N LEU A 17 0.79 -17.88 -3.15
CA LEU A 17 0.52 -17.99 -4.58
C LEU A 17 -0.63 -17.06 -4.96
N LEU A 18 -0.38 -16.16 -5.88
CA LEU A 18 -1.39 -15.30 -6.50
C LEU A 18 -1.65 -15.75 -7.94
N ARG A 19 -2.92 -15.94 -8.31
CA ARG A 19 -3.36 -16.20 -9.68
C ARG A 19 -4.11 -14.98 -10.22
N PHE A 20 -3.96 -14.72 -11.51
CA PHE A 20 -4.52 -13.55 -12.16
C PHE A 20 -5.49 -13.95 -13.29
N ASP A 21 -6.38 -13.03 -13.66
CA ASP A 21 -7.41 -13.28 -14.69
C ASP A 21 -6.81 -13.57 -16.09
N ASN A 22 -5.58 -13.12 -16.34
CA ASN A 22 -4.82 -13.42 -17.56
C ASN A 22 -4.17 -14.81 -17.57
N ASN A 23 -4.52 -15.69 -16.64
CA ASN A 23 -3.96 -17.05 -16.43
C ASN A 23 -2.46 -17.08 -16.06
N THR A 24 -1.87 -15.94 -15.69
CA THR A 24 -0.52 -15.93 -15.09
C THR A 24 -0.60 -16.12 -13.58
N LYS A 25 0.55 -16.37 -12.96
CA LYS A 25 0.67 -16.52 -11.51
C LYS A 25 1.98 -15.95 -10.99
N THR A 26 1.97 -15.52 -9.73
CA THR A 26 3.17 -15.16 -8.97
C THR A 26 3.24 -15.99 -7.70
N ILE A 27 4.43 -16.46 -7.37
CA ILE A 27 4.71 -17.15 -6.12
C ILE A 27 5.69 -16.30 -5.33
N LEU A 28 5.25 -15.82 -4.18
CA LEU A 28 6.08 -15.10 -3.21
C LEU A 28 6.52 -16.11 -2.16
N LYS A 29 7.81 -16.36 -2.07
CA LYS A 29 8.39 -17.30 -1.11
C LYS A 29 9.15 -16.55 -0.04
N ASP A 30 8.87 -16.88 1.21
CA ASP A 30 9.64 -16.40 2.34
C ASP A 30 11.09 -16.92 2.23
N ASN A 31 12.03 -16.03 2.52
CA ASN A 31 13.38 -16.41 2.86
C ASN A 31 13.57 -16.22 4.37
N ILE A 32 13.59 -17.33 5.12
CA ILE A 32 13.63 -17.31 6.58
C ILE A 32 15.02 -17.12 7.12
N GLY A 33 16.09 -17.01 6.32
CA GLY A 33 17.47 -16.76 6.71
C GLY A 33 17.78 -16.55 8.21
N GLU A 34 19.00 -16.42 8.61
CA GLU A 34 19.36 -16.08 9.99
C GLU A 34 18.78 -14.72 10.41
N PRO A 35 18.57 -14.43 11.71
CA PRO A 35 17.85 -13.23 12.19
C PRO A 35 18.35 -11.87 11.67
N TYR A 36 19.61 -11.79 11.25
CA TYR A 36 20.27 -10.57 10.75
C TYR A 36 20.68 -10.69 9.27
N ASP A 37 20.15 -11.67 8.55
CA ASP A 37 20.42 -11.85 7.14
C ASP A 37 19.70 -10.75 6.33
N GLU A 38 20.45 -9.98 5.56
CA GLU A 38 19.91 -8.92 4.69
C GLU A 38 18.97 -9.49 3.63
N ASP A 39 19.14 -10.76 3.25
CA ASP A 39 18.26 -11.46 2.29
C ASP A 39 16.98 -11.99 2.93
N ARG A 40 16.80 -11.85 4.24
CA ARG A 40 15.61 -12.30 4.92
C ARG A 40 14.39 -11.49 4.47
N VAL A 41 13.35 -12.19 4.03
CA VAL A 41 12.08 -11.60 3.64
C VAL A 41 10.92 -12.49 4.07
N HIS A 42 9.86 -11.87 4.58
CA HIS A 42 8.60 -12.51 4.90
C HIS A 42 7.45 -11.77 4.23
N TYR A 43 6.58 -12.51 3.53
CA TYR A 43 5.42 -11.96 2.84
C TYR A 43 4.14 -12.21 3.63
N THR A 44 3.32 -11.19 3.75
CA THR A 44 2.00 -11.27 4.38
C THR A 44 0.92 -10.80 3.43
N TYR A 45 -0.06 -11.66 3.14
CA TYR A 45 -1.24 -11.27 2.38
C TYR A 45 -2.15 -10.39 3.25
N LYS A 46 -2.38 -9.16 2.83
CA LYS A 46 -3.20 -8.16 3.56
C LYS A 46 -4.64 -8.12 3.07
N GLY A 47 -4.92 -8.69 1.90
CA GLY A 47 -6.28 -8.75 1.36
C GLY A 47 -6.39 -8.35 -0.10
N TYR A 48 -7.63 -8.23 -0.55
CA TYR A 48 -7.98 -7.77 -1.89
C TYR A 48 -8.80 -6.48 -1.82
N SER A 49 -8.41 -5.49 -2.59
CA SER A 49 -9.20 -4.28 -2.76
C SER A 49 -10.02 -4.34 -4.05
N LYS A 50 -11.35 -4.40 -3.90
CA LYS A 50 -12.29 -4.38 -5.03
C LYS A 50 -12.22 -3.05 -5.79
N ASN A 51 -11.98 -1.94 -5.08
CA ASN A 51 -12.02 -0.60 -5.67
C ASN A 51 -10.88 -0.36 -6.66
N ILE A 52 -9.72 -0.97 -6.44
CA ILE A 52 -8.56 -0.88 -7.35
C ILE A 52 -8.26 -2.21 -8.05
N ASN A 53 -9.11 -3.22 -7.89
CA ASN A 53 -8.97 -4.55 -8.45
C ASN A 53 -7.57 -5.16 -8.23
N SER A 54 -7.04 -5.07 -7.01
CA SER A 54 -5.68 -5.50 -6.70
C SER A 54 -5.58 -6.27 -5.39
N PHE A 55 -4.69 -7.26 -5.37
CA PHE A 55 -4.23 -7.92 -4.15
C PHE A 55 -3.18 -7.03 -3.47
N ILE A 56 -3.20 -7.01 -2.14
CA ILE A 56 -2.28 -6.23 -1.30
C ILE A 56 -1.41 -7.23 -0.53
N VAL A 57 -0.11 -7.11 -0.69
CA VAL A 57 0.89 -7.92 0.01
C VAL A 57 1.90 -7.01 0.70
N GLU A 58 2.19 -7.30 1.94
CA GLU A 58 3.28 -6.70 2.70
C GLU A 58 4.53 -7.57 2.59
N SER A 59 5.69 -6.95 2.40
CA SER A 59 7.00 -7.57 2.45
C SER A 59 7.78 -6.99 3.62
N ASN A 60 8.19 -7.84 4.54
CA ASN A 60 9.00 -7.47 5.69
C ASN A 60 10.41 -8.04 5.49
N ALA A 61 11.37 -7.21 5.18
CA ALA A 61 12.79 -7.50 5.14
C ALA A 61 13.45 -7.11 6.48
N TYR A 62 14.78 -7.31 6.60
CA TYR A 62 15.52 -7.07 7.84
C TYR A 62 15.33 -5.63 8.37
N GLU A 63 15.44 -4.62 7.50
CA GLU A 63 15.33 -3.19 7.87
C GLU A 63 14.24 -2.45 7.09
N ASP A 64 13.47 -3.15 6.26
CA ASP A 64 12.51 -2.52 5.35
C ASP A 64 11.16 -3.22 5.37
N CYS A 65 10.12 -2.42 5.18
CA CYS A 65 8.76 -2.89 5.04
C CYS A 65 8.14 -2.21 3.82
N SER A 66 7.90 -2.99 2.79
CA SER A 66 7.28 -2.52 1.55
C SER A 66 5.90 -3.13 1.37
N PHE A 67 5.03 -2.42 0.65
CA PHE A 67 3.73 -2.92 0.23
C PHE A 67 3.67 -3.05 -1.28
N PHE A 68 3.09 -4.15 -1.73
CA PHE A 68 2.92 -4.44 -3.15
C PHE A 68 1.46 -4.56 -3.51
N LEU A 69 1.07 -3.89 -4.57
CA LEU A 69 -0.24 -4.03 -5.20
C LEU A 69 -0.08 -4.87 -6.46
N TYR A 70 -0.78 -6.00 -6.52
CA TYR A 70 -0.80 -6.87 -7.71
C TYR A 70 -2.15 -6.73 -8.40
N SER A 71 -2.17 -6.20 -9.62
CA SER A 71 -3.40 -6.15 -10.42
C SER A 71 -3.97 -7.55 -10.60
N LYS A 72 -5.22 -7.76 -10.19
CA LYS A 72 -5.91 -9.06 -10.36
C LYS A 72 -6.06 -9.43 -11.83
N GLU A 73 -6.25 -8.43 -12.69
CA GLU A 73 -6.44 -8.63 -14.13
C GLU A 73 -5.15 -9.04 -14.84
N THR A 74 -4.04 -8.37 -14.56
CA THR A 74 -2.81 -8.46 -15.34
C THR A 74 -1.63 -9.08 -14.61
N GLY A 75 -1.67 -9.15 -13.28
CA GLY A 75 -0.53 -9.55 -12.46
C GLY A 75 0.58 -8.48 -12.34
N VAL A 76 0.40 -7.32 -12.94
CA VAL A 76 1.37 -6.22 -12.84
C VAL A 76 1.50 -5.79 -11.38
N GLN A 77 2.75 -5.78 -10.91
CA GLN A 77 3.11 -5.37 -9.56
C GLN A 77 3.42 -3.87 -9.52
N LYS A 78 2.95 -3.22 -8.45
CA LYS A 78 3.35 -1.86 -8.08
C LYS A 78 3.77 -1.84 -6.63
N GLU A 79 4.99 -1.44 -6.36
CA GLU A 79 5.47 -1.13 -5.01
C GLU A 79 4.97 0.24 -4.56
N ILE A 80 4.59 0.33 -3.28
CA ILE A 80 4.16 1.54 -2.60
C ILE A 80 4.77 1.59 -1.19
N ASP A 81 4.96 2.80 -0.66
CA ASP A 81 5.77 3.01 0.55
C ASP A 81 5.12 2.52 1.87
N ASN A 82 3.82 2.29 1.90
CA ASN A 82 3.10 1.83 3.09
C ASN A 82 1.71 1.32 2.72
N ILE A 83 0.93 0.89 3.72
CA ILE A 83 -0.44 0.41 3.51
C ILE A 83 -1.28 1.43 2.74
N PRO A 84 -1.97 1.03 1.67
CA PRO A 84 -2.74 1.95 0.84
C PRO A 84 -4.07 2.34 1.49
N HIS A 85 -4.37 3.62 1.47
CA HIS A 85 -5.67 4.19 1.85
C HIS A 85 -6.42 4.62 0.60
N ILE A 86 -7.34 3.78 0.18
CA ILE A 86 -7.99 3.86 -1.13
C ILE A 86 -9.24 4.72 -1.04
N SER A 87 -9.43 5.63 -2.01
CA SER A 87 -10.64 6.45 -2.14
C SER A 87 -11.88 5.60 -2.43
N THR A 88 -13.07 6.17 -2.23
CA THR A 88 -14.34 5.42 -2.30
C THR A 88 -14.61 4.78 -3.65
N LYS A 89 -14.17 5.41 -4.75
CA LYS A 89 -14.30 4.88 -6.11
C LYS A 89 -13.03 4.21 -6.64
N GLY A 90 -11.94 4.23 -5.84
CA GLY A 90 -10.67 3.62 -6.21
C GLY A 90 -9.86 4.39 -7.27
N GLN A 91 -10.20 5.65 -7.56
CA GLN A 91 -9.45 6.46 -8.53
C GLN A 91 -8.18 7.07 -7.94
N LEU A 92 -8.13 7.18 -6.62
CA LEU A 92 -6.99 7.70 -5.88
C LEU A 92 -6.66 6.77 -4.72
N LEU A 93 -5.41 6.73 -4.35
CA LEU A 93 -4.95 6.17 -3.08
C LEU A 93 -3.84 7.05 -2.51
N PHE A 94 -3.64 6.98 -1.21
CA PHE A 94 -2.45 7.54 -0.60
C PHE A 94 -1.81 6.55 0.36
N THR A 95 -0.52 6.75 0.62
CA THR A 95 0.22 6.12 1.70
C THR A 95 0.78 7.20 2.63
N TYR A 96 0.95 6.85 3.90
CA TYR A 96 1.53 7.73 4.90
C TYR A 96 2.76 7.06 5.50
N VAL A 97 3.90 7.74 5.42
CA VAL A 97 5.17 7.25 5.96
C VAL A 97 5.67 8.22 7.01
N HIS A 98 5.94 7.70 8.18
CA HIS A 98 6.60 8.41 9.26
C HIS A 98 7.58 7.48 9.96
N THR A 99 8.85 7.84 9.96
CA THR A 99 9.94 7.13 10.63
C THR A 99 10.50 8.00 11.76
N PRO A 100 9.86 8.01 12.94
CA PRO A 100 10.17 8.94 14.02
C PRO A 100 11.58 8.77 14.61
N PHE A 101 12.24 7.65 14.32
CA PHE A 101 13.57 7.31 14.83
C PHE A 101 14.68 7.36 13.76
N ALA A 102 14.38 7.88 12.57
CA ALA A 102 15.42 8.08 11.57
C ALA A 102 16.40 9.16 12.03
N GLU A 103 17.70 8.93 11.83
CA GLU A 103 18.81 9.81 12.30
C GLU A 103 18.70 11.28 11.84
N ASN A 104 17.82 11.59 10.91
CA ASN A 104 17.65 12.92 10.30
C ASN A 104 16.24 13.52 10.50
N ASP A 105 15.54 13.29 11.61
CA ASP A 105 14.21 13.87 11.89
C ASP A 105 13.32 13.90 10.62
N SER A 106 13.16 12.74 9.98
CA SER A 106 12.42 12.69 8.72
C SER A 106 10.98 13.11 8.94
N LEU A 107 10.62 14.24 8.33
CA LEU A 107 9.24 14.72 8.40
C LEU A 107 8.29 13.71 7.78
N PRO A 108 7.09 13.56 8.36
CA PRO A 108 6.07 12.67 7.81
C PRO A 108 5.72 13.02 6.36
N ASN A 109 5.58 12.01 5.53
CA ASN A 109 5.25 12.17 4.12
C ASN A 109 3.94 11.45 3.78
N VAL A 110 3.15 12.10 2.94
CA VAL A 110 1.98 11.51 2.28
C VAL A 110 2.30 11.39 0.80
N TYR A 111 2.25 10.19 0.28
CA TYR A 111 2.39 9.90 -1.15
C TYR A 111 1.01 9.68 -1.73
N LEU A 112 0.67 10.46 -2.75
CA LEU A 112 -0.62 10.39 -3.42
C LEU A 112 -0.46 9.77 -4.80
N TYR A 113 -1.30 8.78 -5.10
CA TYR A 113 -1.27 8.07 -6.37
C TYR A 113 -2.60 8.19 -7.10
N LEU A 114 -2.53 8.35 -8.41
CA LEU A 114 -3.64 8.18 -9.33
C LEU A 114 -3.74 6.71 -9.73
N VAL A 115 -4.94 6.16 -9.63
CA VAL A 115 -5.25 4.79 -10.05
C VAL A 115 -6.04 4.83 -11.34
N ASN A 116 -5.42 4.36 -12.41
CA ASN A 116 -6.03 4.15 -13.71
C ASN A 116 -5.61 2.75 -14.21
N LYS A 117 -5.20 2.59 -15.47
CA LYS A 117 -4.58 1.34 -15.95
C LYS A 117 -3.27 1.00 -15.23
N ASN A 118 -2.58 2.02 -14.70
CA ASN A 118 -1.39 1.92 -13.87
C ASN A 118 -1.64 2.68 -12.57
N ILE A 119 -0.78 2.45 -11.58
CA ILE A 119 -0.78 3.20 -10.31
C ILE A 119 0.42 4.16 -10.38
N GLU A 120 0.14 5.45 -10.47
CA GLU A 120 1.13 6.49 -10.73
C GLU A 120 1.22 7.45 -9.55
N LEU A 121 2.43 7.69 -9.03
CA LEU A 121 2.67 8.72 -8.03
C LEU A 121 2.44 10.10 -8.66
N ILE A 122 1.50 10.86 -8.11
CA ILE A 122 1.16 12.20 -8.62
C ILE A 122 1.60 13.32 -7.68
N ALA A 123 1.78 13.04 -6.39
CA ALA A 123 2.28 14.03 -5.43
C ALA A 123 2.96 13.37 -4.22
N LYS A 124 3.97 14.07 -3.69
CA LYS A 124 4.53 13.86 -2.37
C LYS A 124 4.28 15.11 -1.54
N ILE A 125 3.65 14.96 -0.38
CA ILE A 125 3.30 16.06 0.51
C ILE A 125 4.02 15.81 1.84
N THR A 126 4.96 16.67 2.18
CA THR A 126 5.64 16.63 3.47
C THR A 126 4.84 17.43 4.47
N THR A 127 4.48 16.81 5.59
CA THR A 127 3.76 17.47 6.67
C THR A 127 4.75 17.89 7.76
N LYS A 128 4.52 19.08 8.37
CA LYS A 128 5.34 19.54 9.50
C LYS A 128 4.97 18.91 10.83
N LYS A 129 3.86 18.18 10.85
CA LYS A 129 3.28 17.57 12.05
C LYS A 129 2.90 16.13 11.76
N GLU A 130 3.00 15.30 12.77
CA GLU A 130 2.58 13.92 12.69
C GLU A 130 1.05 13.83 12.55
N ILE A 131 0.61 12.96 11.63
CA ILE A 131 -0.79 12.68 11.38
C ILE A 131 -1.26 11.61 12.34
N LYS A 132 -2.29 11.92 13.12
CA LYS A 132 -2.92 10.99 14.06
C LYS A 132 -3.99 10.13 13.40
N GLU A 133 -4.83 10.78 12.58
CA GLU A 133 -5.97 10.15 11.92
C GLU A 133 -6.11 10.75 10.53
N TYR A 134 -6.62 9.96 9.60
CA TYR A 134 -6.92 10.41 8.25
C TYR A 134 -8.14 9.68 7.71
N PHE A 135 -8.89 10.35 6.82
CA PHE A 135 -10.03 9.74 6.15
C PHE A 135 -10.36 10.44 4.83
N TRP A 136 -10.91 9.68 3.90
CA TRP A 136 -11.49 10.21 2.68
C TRP A 136 -12.88 10.78 2.99
N LYS A 137 -13.10 12.07 2.72
CA LYS A 137 -14.43 12.67 2.76
C LYS A 137 -15.23 12.29 1.52
N ASP A 138 -14.58 12.34 0.40
CA ASP A 138 -15.10 11.98 -0.92
C ASP A 138 -13.93 11.49 -1.81
N GLU A 139 -14.18 11.27 -3.10
CA GLU A 139 -13.16 10.76 -4.03
C GLU A 139 -11.94 11.68 -4.19
N HIS A 140 -12.10 12.98 -3.95
CA HIS A 140 -11.06 13.97 -4.21
C HIS A 140 -10.62 14.75 -2.98
N THR A 141 -11.16 14.43 -1.81
CA THR A 141 -10.87 15.20 -0.59
C THR A 141 -10.45 14.28 0.54
N ILE A 142 -9.23 14.50 1.04
CA ILE A 142 -8.67 13.81 2.20
C ILE A 142 -8.64 14.80 3.37
N PHE A 143 -9.03 14.35 4.55
CA PHE A 143 -8.81 15.04 5.81
C PHE A 143 -7.73 14.36 6.63
N PHE A 144 -6.84 15.15 7.17
CA PHE A 144 -5.83 14.76 8.15
C PHE A 144 -6.11 15.44 9.48
N LYS A 145 -6.10 14.69 10.56
CA LYS A 145 -6.13 15.19 11.92
C LYS A 145 -4.76 14.99 12.54
N PHE A 146 -4.17 16.06 13.02
CA PHE A 146 -2.87 16.06 13.67
C PHE A 146 -2.99 15.81 15.17
N PHE A 147 -1.88 15.46 15.83
CA PHE A 147 -1.86 15.23 17.28
C PHE A 147 -2.25 16.45 18.10
N ASP A 148 -2.06 17.67 17.60
CA ASP A 148 -2.49 18.92 18.22
C ASP A 148 -3.98 19.24 17.98
N HIS A 149 -4.77 18.27 17.52
CA HIS A 149 -6.20 18.36 17.21
C HIS A 149 -6.56 19.26 16.01
N GLN A 150 -5.59 19.85 15.32
CA GLN A 150 -5.88 20.57 14.07
C GLN A 150 -6.34 19.59 12.99
N VAL A 151 -7.32 19.99 12.22
CA VAL A 151 -7.83 19.23 11.07
C VAL A 151 -7.58 20.04 9.81
N ASN A 152 -6.85 19.46 8.85
CA ASN A 152 -6.62 20.05 7.54
C ASN A 152 -7.19 19.14 6.45
N GLY A 153 -7.87 19.74 5.48
CA GLY A 153 -8.36 19.06 4.29
C GLY A 153 -7.46 19.35 3.09
N ILE A 154 -7.15 18.34 2.32
CA ILE A 154 -6.48 18.46 1.02
C ILE A 154 -7.49 18.09 -0.05
N LYS A 155 -7.78 19.04 -0.93
CA LYS A 155 -8.59 18.78 -2.12
C LYS A 155 -7.68 18.51 -3.31
N ILE A 156 -7.85 17.37 -3.93
CA ILE A 156 -7.07 16.93 -5.09
C ILE A 156 -7.84 17.37 -6.33
N ILE A 157 -7.20 18.20 -7.16
CA ILE A 157 -7.75 18.64 -8.45
C ILE A 157 -6.92 17.96 -9.54
N THR A 158 -7.47 16.92 -10.16
CA THR A 158 -6.88 16.32 -11.35
C THR A 158 -7.33 17.14 -12.55
N GLN A 159 -6.39 17.80 -13.23
CA GLN A 159 -6.66 18.35 -14.55
C GLN A 159 -6.78 17.19 -15.54
N ARG A 160 -7.87 17.14 -16.28
CA ARG A 160 -8.09 16.19 -17.36
C ARG A 160 -7.40 16.65 -18.63
#